data_5d15e341ac4eb9f434210b6d5008ab43
#
_entry.id   5d15e341ac4eb9f434210b6d5008ab43
#
_cell.length_a   1.000
_cell.length_b   1.000
_cell.length_c   1.000
_cell.angle_alpha   90.00
_cell.angle_beta   90.00
_cell.angle_gamma   90.00
#
_symmetry.space_group_name_H-M   'P 1'
#
loop_
_entity.id
_entity.type
_entity.pdbx_description
1 polymer ?
#
loop_
_entity_poly.entity_id
_entity_poly.type
_entity_poly.pdbx_seq_one_letter_code
_entity_poly.pdbx_strand_id
1 'polypeptide(L)'
;MNISNRDKMLLLILLGIALFLIADLGISKSYNTKADAIQAQINSLTPQLTKLRDYNSKLSTYQDGINKSGSSISAELLKLPDDVRSEDMLMYATKLESAVGIAVNRITVSQPELVSRFDLPEKTADGFKLVPTAALRSDVTIDCGLSYSQLKKLITYIYNTPEMTTLKSVTVSFNSESGGLTGIVVMEKYFISNEDYTYSKTTIPPVDKGNENLFGTFSVTPSASATGKTN
;
A
#
# COMPACT_ATOMS: atom_id res chain seq x y z
N MET A 1 50.66 -36.02 83.51
CA MET A 1 51.58 -35.45 82.54
C MET A 1 51.68 -33.93 82.77
N ASN A 2 52.81 -33.47 83.33
CA ASN A 2 53.05 -32.06 83.59
C ASN A 2 53.57 -31.44 82.26
N ILE A 3 52.71 -30.77 81.61
CA ILE A 3 53.09 -30.01 80.33
C ILE A 3 53.97 -28.85 80.79
N SER A 4 55.17 -28.77 80.23
CA SER A 4 56.11 -27.69 80.46
C SER A 4 55.53 -26.36 80.06
N ASN A 5 55.90 -25.23 80.74
CA ASN A 5 55.40 -23.91 80.41
C ASN A 5 55.77 -23.51 78.97
N ARG A 6 56.85 -24.06 78.39
CA ARG A 6 57.21 -23.86 76.99
C ARG A 6 56.24 -24.56 76.04
N ASP A 7 55.76 -25.77 76.42
CA ASP A 7 54.81 -26.50 75.52
C ASP A 7 53.43 -25.86 75.58
N LYS A 8 53.02 -25.23 76.66
CA LYS A 8 51.79 -24.45 76.72
C LYS A 8 51.83 -23.22 75.84
N MET A 9 52.97 -22.54 75.83
CA MET A 9 53.16 -21.35 74.94
C MET A 9 53.17 -21.71 73.47
N LEU A 10 53.85 -22.81 73.08
CA LEU A 10 53.84 -23.35 71.72
C LEU A 10 52.43 -23.76 71.29
N LEU A 11 51.66 -24.42 72.17
CA LEU A 11 50.30 -24.82 71.88
C LEU A 11 49.35 -23.66 71.73
N LEU A 12 49.55 -22.55 72.46
CA LEU A 12 48.79 -21.32 72.35
C LEU A 12 49.10 -20.59 71.05
N ILE A 13 50.37 -20.56 70.62
CA ILE A 13 50.77 -19.98 69.33
C ILE A 13 50.20 -20.84 68.19
N LEU A 14 50.27 -22.15 68.28
CA LEU A 14 49.73 -23.06 67.27
C LEU A 14 48.20 -22.92 67.16
N LEU A 15 47.48 -22.78 68.27
CA LEU A 15 46.07 -22.52 68.28
C LEU A 15 45.71 -21.15 67.64
N GLY A 16 46.51 -20.11 67.90
CA GLY A 16 46.33 -18.81 67.32
C GLY A 16 46.50 -18.83 65.80
N ILE A 17 47.54 -19.54 65.27
CA ILE A 17 47.75 -19.75 63.88
C ILE A 17 46.61 -20.55 63.23
N ALA A 18 46.14 -21.60 63.88
CA ALA A 18 45.04 -22.41 63.36
C ALA A 18 43.74 -21.59 63.28
N LEU A 19 43.40 -20.80 64.32
CA LEU A 19 42.26 -19.91 64.30
C LEU A 19 42.38 -18.84 63.18
N PHE A 20 43.53 -18.26 62.98
CA PHE A 20 43.79 -17.31 61.91
C PHE A 20 43.60 -17.92 60.51
N LEU A 21 44.11 -19.12 60.27
CA LEU A 21 43.93 -19.85 59.03
C LEU A 21 42.45 -20.19 58.76
N ILE A 22 41.71 -20.59 59.80
CA ILE A 22 40.27 -20.89 59.65
C ILE A 22 39.49 -19.62 59.35
N ALA A 23 39.82 -18.50 59.99
CA ALA A 23 39.16 -17.21 59.75
C ALA A 23 39.49 -16.69 58.33
N ASP A 24 40.75 -16.76 57.91
CA ASP A 24 41.16 -16.33 56.58
C ASP A 24 40.52 -17.19 55.45
N LEU A 25 40.57 -18.49 55.54
CA LEU A 25 39.96 -19.41 54.59
C LEU A 25 38.43 -19.32 54.59
N GLY A 26 37.77 -19.12 55.73
CA GLY A 26 36.33 -19.01 55.80
C GLY A 26 35.78 -17.68 55.24
N ILE A 27 36.40 -16.60 55.64
CA ILE A 27 35.99 -15.25 55.24
C ILE A 27 36.36 -15.01 53.75
N SER A 28 37.58 -15.33 53.36
CA SER A 28 38.05 -15.11 51.97
C SER A 28 37.21 -15.91 50.96
N LYS A 29 36.90 -17.17 51.21
CA LYS A 29 36.06 -17.99 50.33
C LYS A 29 34.66 -17.37 50.16
N SER A 30 34.02 -16.89 51.23
CA SER A 30 32.68 -16.32 51.19
C SER A 30 32.65 -15.01 50.37
N TYR A 31 33.68 -14.18 50.53
CA TYR A 31 33.77 -12.92 49.76
C TYR A 31 34.11 -13.18 48.29
N ASN A 32 35.02 -14.11 48.00
CA ASN A 32 35.36 -14.44 46.59
C ASN A 32 34.17 -15.07 45.87
N THR A 33 33.43 -15.97 46.50
CA THR A 33 32.21 -16.55 45.87
C THR A 33 31.16 -15.50 45.55
N LYS A 34 30.98 -14.51 46.44
CA LYS A 34 30.05 -13.37 46.17
C LYS A 34 30.59 -12.47 45.08
N ALA A 35 31.87 -12.19 45.06
CA ALA A 35 32.52 -11.41 44.02
C ALA A 35 32.39 -12.08 42.63
N ASP A 36 32.62 -13.39 42.56
CA ASP A 36 32.47 -14.18 41.33
C ASP A 36 31.02 -14.21 40.85
N ALA A 37 30.05 -14.33 41.76
CA ALA A 37 28.63 -14.29 41.43
C ALA A 37 28.22 -12.92 40.86
N ILE A 38 28.67 -11.84 41.49
CA ILE A 38 28.43 -10.46 40.97
C ILE A 38 29.10 -10.28 39.62
N GLN A 39 30.35 -10.74 39.47
CA GLN A 39 31.06 -10.65 38.19
C GLN A 39 30.36 -11.43 37.08
N ALA A 40 29.82 -12.62 37.40
CA ALA A 40 29.00 -13.39 36.46
C ALA A 40 27.72 -12.66 36.04
N GLN A 41 27.05 -11.97 36.97
CA GLN A 41 25.90 -11.12 36.69
C GLN A 41 26.29 -9.93 35.78
N ILE A 42 27.38 -9.24 36.08
CA ILE A 42 27.90 -8.14 35.24
C ILE A 42 28.19 -8.65 33.85
N ASN A 43 28.86 -9.79 33.73
CA ASN A 43 29.19 -10.37 32.42
C ASN A 43 27.93 -10.80 31.64
N SER A 44 26.86 -11.18 32.27
CA SER A 44 25.59 -11.51 31.62
C SER A 44 24.78 -10.31 31.25
N LEU A 45 24.83 -9.22 32.03
CA LEU A 45 24.06 -7.99 31.81
C LEU A 45 24.73 -7.03 30.82
N THR A 46 26.07 -7.01 30.79
CA THR A 46 26.84 -6.13 29.90
C THR A 46 26.46 -6.29 28.42
N PRO A 47 26.35 -7.50 27.83
CA PRO A 47 25.94 -7.67 26.45
C PRO A 47 24.48 -7.25 26.20
N GLN A 48 23.61 -7.40 27.19
CA GLN A 48 22.20 -6.94 27.09
C GLN A 48 22.14 -5.41 27.06
N LEU A 49 22.90 -4.74 27.92
CA LEU A 49 23.04 -3.29 27.97
C LEU A 49 23.64 -2.75 26.64
N THR A 50 24.61 -3.42 26.10
CA THR A 50 25.22 -3.04 24.82
C THR A 50 24.20 -3.14 23.68
N LYS A 51 23.42 -4.23 23.62
CA LYS A 51 22.33 -4.39 22.64
C LYS A 51 21.26 -3.30 22.79
N LEU A 52 20.81 -3.02 24.01
CA LEU A 52 19.83 -1.97 24.27
C LEU A 52 20.34 -0.60 23.86
N ARG A 53 21.60 -0.28 24.13
CA ARG A 53 22.21 0.98 23.68
C ARG A 53 22.31 1.06 22.16
N ASP A 54 22.68 -0.04 21.48
CA ASP A 54 22.72 -0.12 20.03
C ASP A 54 21.30 0.08 19.42
N TYR A 55 20.28 -0.57 19.95
CA TYR A 55 18.89 -0.35 19.54
C TYR A 55 18.45 1.09 19.77
N ASN A 56 18.75 1.67 20.92
CA ASN A 56 18.39 3.05 21.22
C ASN A 56 19.11 4.06 20.31
N SER A 57 20.38 3.81 20.00
CA SER A 57 21.13 4.69 19.08
C SER A 57 20.62 4.61 17.63
N LYS A 58 20.03 3.49 17.24
CA LYS A 58 19.43 3.27 15.90
C LYS A 58 17.94 3.59 15.84
N LEU A 59 17.31 3.93 16.95
CA LEU A 59 15.85 4.15 17.02
C LEU A 59 15.40 5.23 16.03
N SER A 60 16.11 6.36 15.96
CA SER A 60 15.80 7.43 15.01
C SER A 60 15.94 6.95 13.56
N THR A 61 16.98 6.20 13.24
CA THR A 61 17.20 5.63 11.89
C THR A 61 16.08 4.66 11.50
N TYR A 62 15.63 3.81 12.44
CA TYR A 62 14.49 2.94 12.19
C TYR A 62 13.19 3.73 12.01
N GLN A 63 12.97 4.76 12.82
CA GLN A 63 11.80 5.62 12.70
C GLN A 63 11.77 6.35 11.36
N ASP A 64 12.91 6.89 10.93
CA ASP A 64 13.05 7.55 9.63
C ASP A 64 12.83 6.56 8.48
N GLY A 65 13.36 5.34 8.61
CA GLY A 65 13.14 4.26 7.66
C GLY A 65 11.66 3.89 7.51
N ILE A 66 10.95 3.76 8.62
CA ILE A 66 9.50 3.48 8.65
C ILE A 66 8.72 4.62 8.00
N ASN A 67 9.02 5.87 8.37
CA ASN A 67 8.36 7.05 7.80
C ASN A 67 8.59 7.16 6.29
N LYS A 68 9.82 6.93 5.83
CA LYS A 68 10.18 6.95 4.40
C LYS A 68 9.47 5.84 3.64
N SER A 69 9.46 4.62 4.18
CA SER A 69 8.76 3.49 3.58
C SER A 69 7.26 3.73 3.52
N GLY A 70 6.67 4.24 4.59
CA GLY A 70 5.24 4.62 4.63
C GLY A 70 4.89 5.67 3.59
N SER A 71 5.71 6.71 3.44
CA SER A 71 5.50 7.74 2.42
C SER A 71 5.60 7.18 1.00
N SER A 72 6.54 6.27 0.76
CA SER A 72 6.70 5.62 -0.55
C SER A 72 5.50 4.72 -0.88
N ILE A 73 5.04 3.93 0.09
CA ILE A 73 3.83 3.10 -0.07
C ILE A 73 2.62 3.98 -0.36
N SER A 74 2.41 5.05 0.41
CA SER A 74 1.30 5.98 0.17
C SER A 74 1.34 6.61 -1.22
N ALA A 75 2.52 6.97 -1.73
CA ALA A 75 2.68 7.51 -3.07
C ALA A 75 2.36 6.49 -4.18
N GLU A 76 2.70 5.22 -3.98
CA GLU A 76 2.33 4.16 -4.92
C GLU A 76 0.83 3.82 -4.86
N LEU A 77 0.23 3.86 -3.67
CA LEU A 77 -1.21 3.63 -3.48
C LEU A 77 -2.07 4.70 -4.17
N LEU A 78 -1.60 5.95 -4.26
CA LEU A 78 -2.30 7.01 -5.01
C LEU A 78 -2.43 6.70 -6.51
N LYS A 79 -1.63 5.78 -7.06
CA LYS A 79 -1.75 5.31 -8.45
C LYS A 79 -2.82 4.23 -8.62
N LEU A 80 -3.31 3.68 -7.53
CA LEU A 80 -4.35 2.65 -7.51
C LEU A 80 -5.66 3.31 -7.04
N PRO A 81 -6.66 3.45 -7.90
CA PRO A 81 -7.97 3.96 -7.49
C PRO A 81 -8.66 2.97 -6.54
N ASP A 82 -9.66 3.48 -5.83
CA ASP A 82 -10.45 2.67 -4.87
C ASP A 82 -11.42 1.73 -5.57
N ASP A 83 -11.80 2.04 -6.81
CA ASP A 83 -12.74 1.26 -7.60
C ASP A 83 -12.58 1.61 -9.10
N VAL A 84 -13.09 0.75 -9.97
CA VAL A 84 -13.20 1.00 -11.42
C VAL A 84 -14.66 0.88 -11.80
N ARG A 85 -15.37 2.01 -11.78
CA ARG A 85 -16.81 2.08 -12.10
C ARG A 85 -17.05 2.47 -13.55
N SER A 86 -18.22 2.11 -14.04
CA SER A 86 -18.63 2.46 -15.41
C SER A 86 -18.64 3.97 -15.64
N GLU A 87 -19.01 4.76 -14.63
CA GLU A 87 -19.01 6.23 -14.70
C GLU A 87 -17.60 6.80 -14.87
N ASP A 88 -16.63 6.25 -14.15
CA ASP A 88 -15.21 6.66 -14.26
C ASP A 88 -14.68 6.33 -15.63
N MET A 89 -15.05 5.17 -16.17
CA MET A 89 -14.65 4.74 -17.51
C MET A 89 -15.30 5.57 -18.61
N LEU A 90 -16.53 6.03 -18.43
CA LEU A 90 -17.17 6.99 -19.34
C LEU A 90 -16.41 8.32 -19.36
N MET A 91 -16.05 8.84 -18.20
CA MET A 91 -15.23 10.06 -18.09
C MET A 91 -13.83 9.86 -18.64
N TYR A 92 -13.24 8.68 -18.46
CA TYR A 92 -11.97 8.32 -19.06
C TYR A 92 -12.06 8.31 -20.59
N ALA A 93 -13.13 7.70 -21.15
CA ALA A 93 -13.37 7.72 -22.60
C ALA A 93 -13.47 9.14 -23.15
N THR A 94 -14.23 10.01 -22.50
CA THR A 94 -14.36 11.42 -22.92
C THR A 94 -13.04 12.18 -22.88
N LYS A 95 -12.22 11.95 -21.84
CA LYS A 95 -10.86 12.51 -21.76
C LYS A 95 -9.96 11.96 -22.85
N LEU A 96 -10.08 10.68 -23.16
CA LEU A 96 -9.31 10.01 -24.18
C LEU A 96 -9.65 10.56 -25.57
N GLU A 97 -10.94 10.73 -25.89
CA GLU A 97 -11.39 11.35 -27.14
C GLU A 97 -10.83 12.75 -27.31
N SER A 98 -10.91 13.58 -26.27
CA SER A 98 -10.41 14.96 -26.33
C SER A 98 -8.89 15.05 -26.42
N ALA A 99 -8.15 14.16 -25.73
CA ALA A 99 -6.68 14.20 -25.69
C ALA A 99 -6.03 13.57 -26.94
N VAL A 100 -6.61 12.50 -27.45
CA VAL A 100 -6.04 11.72 -28.56
C VAL A 100 -6.69 12.04 -29.90
N GLY A 101 -7.98 12.45 -29.87
CA GLY A 101 -8.78 12.74 -31.04
C GLY A 101 -9.38 11.50 -31.71
N ILE A 102 -9.51 10.39 -30.98
CA ILE A 102 -10.17 9.17 -31.46
C ILE A 102 -11.69 9.29 -31.31
N ALA A 103 -12.45 8.48 -32.04
CA ALA A 103 -13.88 8.31 -31.83
C ALA A 103 -14.13 7.00 -31.05
N VAL A 104 -14.60 7.12 -29.81
CA VAL A 104 -14.95 5.95 -28.98
C VAL A 104 -16.37 5.50 -29.31
N ASN A 105 -16.51 4.30 -29.87
CA ASN A 105 -17.82 3.73 -30.23
C ASN A 105 -18.44 2.97 -29.06
N ARG A 106 -17.61 2.27 -28.29
CA ARG A 106 -18.05 1.47 -27.18
C ARG A 106 -16.95 1.35 -26.13
N ILE A 107 -17.35 1.34 -24.85
CA ILE A 107 -16.51 0.97 -23.74
C ILE A 107 -17.19 -0.12 -22.93
N THR A 108 -16.44 -1.13 -22.52
CA THR A 108 -16.93 -2.25 -21.72
C THR A 108 -15.95 -2.50 -20.59
N VAL A 109 -16.48 -2.67 -19.40
CA VAL A 109 -15.69 -2.99 -18.19
C VAL A 109 -16.06 -4.40 -17.74
N SER A 110 -15.05 -5.26 -17.54
CA SER A 110 -15.28 -6.61 -17.01
C SER A 110 -15.59 -6.58 -15.52
N GLN A 111 -16.15 -7.68 -15.01
CA GLN A 111 -16.23 -7.87 -13.56
C GLN A 111 -14.83 -7.87 -12.94
N PRO A 112 -14.67 -7.31 -11.73
CA PRO A 112 -13.41 -7.32 -11.02
C PRO A 112 -12.89 -8.73 -10.72
N GLU A 113 -11.62 -8.96 -10.99
CA GLU A 113 -10.91 -10.19 -10.63
C GLU A 113 -9.93 -9.93 -9.50
N LEU A 114 -9.88 -10.85 -8.52
CA LEU A 114 -8.92 -10.79 -7.43
C LEU A 114 -7.51 -11.15 -7.94
N VAL A 115 -6.57 -10.23 -7.79
CA VAL A 115 -5.16 -10.42 -8.13
C VAL A 115 -4.38 -10.92 -6.91
N SER A 116 -4.54 -10.26 -5.77
CA SER A 116 -3.82 -10.58 -4.54
C SER A 116 -4.55 -10.06 -3.31
N ARG A 117 -4.22 -10.64 -2.16
CA ARG A 117 -4.61 -10.11 -0.84
C ARG A 117 -3.35 -9.84 -0.05
N PHE A 118 -3.33 -8.73 0.67
CA PHE A 118 -2.23 -8.32 1.51
C PHE A 118 -2.72 -7.37 2.60
N ASP A 119 -1.91 -7.20 3.63
CA ASP A 119 -2.22 -6.29 4.72
C ASP A 119 -1.46 -4.98 4.52
N LEU A 120 -2.18 -3.86 4.51
CA LEU A 120 -1.59 -2.53 4.46
C LEU A 120 -1.37 -1.99 5.87
N PRO A 121 -0.17 -1.49 6.19
CA PRO A 121 0.06 -0.79 7.44
C PRO A 121 -0.56 0.62 7.36
N GLU A 122 -1.63 0.83 8.10
CA GLU A 122 -2.25 2.13 8.28
C GLU A 122 -1.72 2.79 9.57
N LYS A 123 -1.36 4.07 9.48
CA LYS A 123 -0.86 4.82 10.62
C LYS A 123 -2.02 5.26 11.51
N THR A 124 -2.02 4.80 12.76
CA THR A 124 -2.95 5.22 13.80
C THR A 124 -2.25 6.11 14.83
N ALA A 125 -3.01 6.70 15.76
CA ALA A 125 -2.43 7.49 16.85
C ALA A 125 -1.47 6.67 17.75
N ASP A 126 -1.75 5.37 17.90
CA ASP A 126 -1.02 4.46 18.77
C ASP A 126 0.03 3.60 18.03
N GLY A 127 0.27 3.85 16.72
CA GLY A 127 1.22 3.09 15.92
C GLY A 127 0.71 2.73 14.54
N PHE A 128 0.87 1.47 14.13
CA PHE A 128 0.38 0.95 12.84
C PHE A 128 -0.63 -0.17 13.07
N LYS A 129 -1.76 -0.08 12.37
CA LYS A 129 -2.75 -1.15 12.25
C LYS A 129 -2.58 -1.80 10.87
N LEU A 130 -2.63 -3.12 10.81
CA LEU A 130 -2.68 -3.86 9.56
C LEU A 130 -4.13 -3.95 9.08
N VAL A 131 -4.41 -3.45 7.88
CA VAL A 131 -5.75 -3.45 7.27
C VAL A 131 -5.75 -4.44 6.11
N PRO A 132 -6.57 -5.51 6.17
CA PRO A 132 -6.71 -6.46 5.09
C PRO A 132 -7.18 -5.75 3.81
N THR A 133 -6.43 -5.90 2.74
CA THR A 133 -6.67 -5.20 1.47
C THR A 133 -6.64 -6.20 0.33
N ALA A 134 -7.54 -6.05 -0.62
CA ALA A 134 -7.57 -6.81 -1.85
C ALA A 134 -7.10 -5.95 -3.02
N ALA A 135 -6.14 -6.44 -3.78
CA ALA A 135 -5.82 -5.91 -5.10
C ALA A 135 -6.70 -6.60 -6.14
N LEU A 136 -7.40 -5.81 -6.90
CA LEU A 136 -8.35 -6.22 -7.92
C LEU A 136 -7.90 -5.67 -9.27
N ARG A 137 -8.35 -6.29 -10.36
CA ARG A 137 -8.21 -5.76 -11.70
C ARG A 137 -9.50 -5.90 -12.47
N SER A 138 -9.72 -5.00 -13.43
CA SER A 138 -10.79 -5.08 -14.41
C SER A 138 -10.24 -4.84 -15.80
N ASP A 139 -10.67 -5.63 -16.76
CA ASP A 139 -10.38 -5.40 -18.18
C ASP A 139 -11.32 -4.30 -18.69
N VAL A 140 -10.74 -3.30 -19.30
CA VAL A 140 -11.47 -2.22 -19.98
C VAL A 140 -11.22 -2.36 -21.47
N THR A 141 -12.29 -2.66 -22.21
CA THR A 141 -12.25 -2.79 -23.66
C THR A 141 -12.82 -1.53 -24.29
N ILE A 142 -12.05 -0.90 -25.15
CA ILE A 142 -12.42 0.27 -25.93
C ILE A 142 -12.47 -0.10 -27.42
N ASP A 143 -13.65 0.06 -28.02
CA ASP A 143 -13.84 -0.02 -29.47
C ASP A 143 -13.87 1.40 -30.03
N CYS A 144 -12.95 1.71 -30.97
CA CYS A 144 -12.76 3.06 -31.45
C CYS A 144 -12.38 3.12 -32.94
N GLY A 145 -12.79 4.23 -33.57
CA GLY A 145 -12.30 4.65 -34.88
C GLY A 145 -11.07 5.54 -34.71
N LEU A 146 -10.00 5.29 -35.46
CA LEU A 146 -8.73 6.02 -35.30
C LEU A 146 -7.89 5.99 -36.56
N SER A 147 -6.94 6.91 -36.69
CA SER A 147 -5.85 6.87 -37.66
C SER A 147 -4.60 6.25 -37.02
N TYR A 148 -3.62 5.91 -37.86
CA TYR A 148 -2.33 5.38 -37.36
C TYR A 148 -1.61 6.34 -36.41
N SER A 149 -1.70 7.66 -36.67
CA SER A 149 -1.12 8.68 -35.81
C SER A 149 -1.81 8.74 -34.46
N GLN A 150 -3.14 8.60 -34.44
CA GLN A 150 -3.95 8.55 -33.22
C GLN A 150 -3.69 7.27 -32.42
N LEU A 151 -3.46 6.13 -33.09
CA LEU A 151 -3.05 4.89 -32.43
C LEU A 151 -1.75 5.08 -31.63
N LYS A 152 -0.75 5.71 -32.20
CA LYS A 152 0.50 5.99 -31.48
C LYS A 152 0.28 6.92 -30.29
N LYS A 153 -0.53 7.96 -30.46
CA LYS A 153 -0.89 8.88 -29.37
C LYS A 153 -1.66 8.16 -28.26
N LEU A 154 -2.58 7.26 -28.63
CA LEU A 154 -3.36 6.46 -27.69
C LEU A 154 -2.46 5.60 -26.80
N ILE A 155 -1.53 4.86 -27.41
CA ILE A 155 -0.58 4.04 -26.65
C ILE A 155 0.26 4.92 -25.71
N THR A 156 0.78 6.04 -26.21
CA THR A 156 1.55 6.98 -25.39
C THR A 156 0.71 7.58 -24.25
N TYR A 157 -0.55 7.88 -24.49
CA TYR A 157 -1.46 8.41 -23.49
C TYR A 157 -1.71 7.38 -22.36
N ILE A 158 -1.98 6.11 -22.71
CA ILE A 158 -2.19 5.05 -21.74
C ILE A 158 -0.98 4.88 -20.82
N TYR A 159 0.25 4.85 -21.40
CA TYR A 159 1.48 4.70 -20.60
C TYR A 159 1.84 5.92 -19.76
N ASN A 160 1.39 7.11 -20.13
CA ASN A 160 1.63 8.35 -19.39
C ASN A 160 0.54 8.66 -18.37
N THR A 161 -0.53 7.88 -18.32
CA THR A 161 -1.58 8.04 -17.32
C THR A 161 -1.02 7.70 -15.93
N PRO A 162 -1.25 8.53 -14.89
CA PRO A 162 -0.72 8.29 -13.55
C PRO A 162 -1.33 7.05 -12.87
N GLU A 163 -2.54 6.66 -13.26
CA GLU A 163 -3.21 5.47 -12.75
C GLU A 163 -2.54 4.20 -13.27
N MET A 164 -2.45 3.18 -12.42
CA MET A 164 -1.85 1.90 -12.79
C MET A 164 -2.71 1.19 -13.84
N THR A 165 -2.26 1.27 -15.09
CA THR A 165 -2.96 0.73 -16.25
C THR A 165 -1.96 -0.06 -17.10
N THR A 166 -2.32 -1.26 -17.50
CA THR A 166 -1.51 -2.10 -18.39
C THR A 166 -2.24 -2.32 -19.71
N LEU A 167 -1.55 -2.13 -20.82
CA LEU A 167 -2.09 -2.44 -22.14
C LEU A 167 -2.01 -3.95 -22.38
N LYS A 168 -3.16 -4.62 -22.45
CA LYS A 168 -3.26 -6.08 -22.62
C LYS A 168 -3.20 -6.48 -24.08
N SER A 169 -3.99 -5.85 -24.94
CA SER A 169 -3.99 -6.10 -26.37
C SER A 169 -4.47 -4.91 -27.18
N VAL A 170 -3.99 -4.84 -28.43
CA VAL A 170 -4.46 -3.89 -29.44
C VAL A 170 -4.70 -4.66 -30.73
N THR A 171 -5.95 -4.68 -31.18
CA THR A 171 -6.34 -5.25 -32.47
C THR A 171 -6.81 -4.12 -33.38
N VAL A 172 -6.23 -4.02 -34.55
CA VAL A 172 -6.54 -2.93 -35.50
C VAL A 172 -6.83 -3.55 -36.86
N SER A 173 -7.91 -3.09 -37.46
CA SER A 173 -8.33 -3.47 -38.82
C SER A 173 -8.54 -2.23 -39.68
N PHE A 174 -8.22 -2.33 -40.94
CA PHE A 174 -8.52 -1.28 -41.92
C PHE A 174 -10.01 -1.29 -42.25
N ASN A 175 -10.65 -0.14 -42.14
CA ASN A 175 -12.04 0.06 -42.57
C ASN A 175 -12.05 0.70 -43.97
N SER A 176 -12.42 -0.09 -44.95
CA SER A 176 -12.47 0.37 -46.36
C SER A 176 -13.57 1.40 -46.62
N GLU A 177 -14.61 1.45 -45.82
CA GLU A 177 -15.72 2.39 -45.95
C GLU A 177 -15.32 3.80 -45.51
N SER A 178 -14.63 3.89 -44.35
CA SER A 178 -14.19 5.18 -43.79
C SER A 178 -12.80 5.58 -44.23
N GLY A 179 -12.01 4.68 -44.83
CA GLY A 179 -10.59 4.89 -45.14
C GLY A 179 -9.70 4.99 -43.89
N GLY A 180 -10.25 4.73 -42.70
CA GLY A 180 -9.56 4.79 -41.41
C GLY A 180 -9.26 3.40 -40.83
N LEU A 181 -8.92 3.37 -39.58
CA LEU A 181 -8.72 2.14 -38.82
C LEU A 181 -9.84 1.99 -37.79
N THR A 182 -10.31 0.77 -37.60
CA THR A 182 -11.12 0.39 -36.44
C THR A 182 -10.23 -0.39 -35.49
N GLY A 183 -10.20 0.02 -34.23
CA GLY A 183 -9.36 -0.56 -33.21
C GLY A 183 -10.15 -1.07 -32.01
N ILE A 184 -9.74 -2.23 -31.53
CA ILE A 184 -10.17 -2.74 -30.21
C ILE A 184 -8.95 -2.74 -29.32
N VAL A 185 -9.01 -1.94 -28.27
CA VAL A 185 -7.94 -1.78 -27.29
C VAL A 185 -8.42 -2.34 -25.96
N VAL A 186 -7.70 -3.32 -25.42
CA VAL A 186 -7.97 -3.90 -24.10
C VAL A 186 -6.88 -3.48 -23.16
N MET A 187 -7.25 -2.83 -22.08
CA MET A 187 -6.36 -2.45 -21.00
C MET A 187 -6.83 -3.06 -19.68
N GLU A 188 -5.89 -3.37 -18.81
CA GLU A 188 -6.14 -3.79 -17.44
C GLU A 188 -5.97 -2.59 -16.52
N LYS A 189 -6.99 -2.29 -15.74
CA LYS A 189 -6.92 -1.31 -14.66
C LYS A 189 -6.89 -2.01 -13.33
N TYR A 190 -5.95 -1.57 -12.48
CA TYR A 190 -5.75 -2.12 -11.15
C TYR A 190 -6.30 -1.15 -10.12
N PHE A 191 -6.90 -1.70 -9.08
CA PHE A 191 -7.45 -0.93 -7.97
C PHE A 191 -7.39 -1.74 -6.68
N ILE A 192 -7.55 -1.06 -5.55
CA ILE A 192 -7.53 -1.68 -4.23
C ILE A 192 -8.88 -1.49 -3.55
N SER A 193 -9.30 -2.49 -2.82
CA SER A 193 -10.52 -2.46 -2.03
C SER A 193 -10.24 -2.95 -0.62
N ASN A 194 -10.63 -2.17 0.37
CA ASN A 194 -10.67 -2.56 1.77
C ASN A 194 -11.89 -1.92 2.46
N GLU A 195 -12.16 -2.32 3.70
CA GLU A 195 -13.34 -1.85 4.45
C GLU A 195 -13.28 -0.36 4.81
N ASP A 196 -12.07 0.22 4.89
CA ASP A 196 -11.83 1.60 5.31
C ASP A 196 -11.75 2.58 4.13
N TYR A 197 -11.67 2.08 2.87
CA TYR A 197 -11.63 2.93 1.67
C TYR A 197 -13.04 3.30 1.22
N THR A 198 -13.31 4.60 1.23
CA THR A 198 -14.54 5.14 0.67
C THR A 198 -14.27 5.62 -0.75
N TYR A 199 -15.03 5.10 -1.71
CA TYR A 199 -14.95 5.53 -3.11
C TYR A 199 -15.08 7.04 -3.25
N SER A 200 -14.09 7.67 -3.87
CA SER A 200 -14.13 9.09 -4.22
C SER A 200 -14.91 9.26 -5.52
N LYS A 201 -16.15 9.76 -5.39
CA LYS A 201 -17.06 9.92 -6.54
C LYS A 201 -16.47 10.87 -7.57
N THR A 202 -16.35 10.38 -8.81
CA THR A 202 -15.94 11.21 -9.94
C THR A 202 -16.92 12.35 -10.17
N THR A 203 -16.41 13.58 -10.25
CA THR A 203 -17.23 14.75 -10.57
C THR A 203 -17.55 14.72 -12.06
N ILE A 204 -18.82 14.52 -12.39
CA ILE A 204 -19.31 14.61 -13.75
C ILE A 204 -19.51 16.10 -14.05
N PRO A 205 -18.85 16.69 -15.07
CA PRO A 205 -19.11 18.06 -15.45
C PRO A 205 -20.57 18.22 -15.89
N PRO A 206 -21.19 19.38 -15.70
CA PRO A 206 -22.55 19.61 -16.16
C PRO A 206 -22.58 19.40 -17.67
N VAL A 207 -23.33 18.40 -18.10
CA VAL A 207 -23.62 18.17 -19.53
C VAL A 207 -24.87 18.96 -19.86
N ASP A 208 -24.82 19.70 -20.96
CA ASP A 208 -26.03 20.33 -21.49
C ASP A 208 -27.09 19.25 -21.69
N LYS A 209 -28.21 19.43 -21.02
CA LYS A 209 -29.35 18.50 -21.18
C LYS A 209 -29.72 18.53 -22.66
N GLY A 210 -29.69 17.36 -23.29
CA GLY A 210 -30.10 17.23 -24.70
C GLY A 210 -31.47 17.85 -24.92
N ASN A 211 -31.76 18.21 -26.16
CA ASN A 211 -33.07 18.83 -26.54
C ASN A 211 -34.23 18.08 -25.93
N GLU A 212 -35.23 18.82 -25.40
CA GLU A 212 -36.43 18.25 -24.83
C GLU A 212 -37.18 17.30 -25.78
N ASN A 213 -36.84 17.38 -27.07
CA ASN A 213 -37.38 16.53 -28.12
C ASN A 213 -36.23 15.77 -28.80
N LEU A 214 -35.94 14.54 -28.34
CA LEU A 214 -35.00 13.61 -28.95
C LEU A 214 -35.35 13.27 -30.42
N PHE A 215 -36.59 13.47 -30.82
CA PHE A 215 -37.10 13.18 -32.16
C PHE A 215 -37.53 14.47 -32.91
N GLY A 216 -36.98 15.60 -32.56
CA GLY A 216 -37.32 16.99 -32.90
C GLY A 216 -37.55 17.37 -34.37
N THR A 217 -37.72 16.39 -35.25
CA THR A 217 -38.08 16.58 -36.63
C THR A 217 -39.54 16.30 -36.98
N PHE A 218 -40.36 15.87 -36.03
CA PHE A 218 -41.78 15.62 -36.26
C PHE A 218 -42.66 16.58 -35.46
N SER A 219 -42.68 17.85 -35.85
CA SER A 219 -43.81 18.70 -35.54
C SER A 219 -44.96 18.29 -36.44
N VAL A 220 -45.81 17.39 -35.99
CA VAL A 220 -47.10 17.14 -36.64
C VAL A 220 -47.97 18.38 -36.38
N THR A 221 -47.99 19.29 -37.35
CA THR A 221 -48.97 20.35 -37.35
C THR A 221 -50.36 19.69 -37.55
N PRO A 222 -51.29 19.78 -36.61
CA PRO A 222 -52.61 19.19 -36.82
C PRO A 222 -53.25 19.90 -38.01
N SER A 223 -53.53 19.13 -39.05
CA SER A 223 -54.31 19.63 -40.18
C SER A 223 -55.62 20.14 -39.71
N ALA A 224 -55.92 21.42 -39.93
CA ALA A 224 -57.19 22.03 -39.57
C ALA A 224 -58.31 21.23 -40.23
N SER A 225 -59.18 20.65 -39.40
CA SER A 225 -60.44 19.99 -39.86
C SER A 225 -61.24 20.98 -40.72
N ALA A 226 -61.42 20.62 -41.95
CA ALA A 226 -62.30 21.34 -42.87
C ALA A 226 -63.72 21.27 -42.28
N THR A 227 -64.21 22.40 -41.74
CA THR A 227 -65.57 22.58 -41.34
C THR A 227 -66.42 22.58 -42.61
N GLY A 228 -67.09 21.47 -42.90
CA GLY A 228 -68.09 21.36 -43.95
C GLY A 228 -69.24 22.27 -43.62
N LYS A 229 -69.52 23.26 -44.47
CA LYS A 229 -70.74 24.00 -44.53
C LYS A 229 -71.76 23.09 -45.13
N THR A 230 -72.79 22.74 -44.34
CA THR A 230 -74.07 22.23 -44.80
C THR A 230 -74.97 23.44 -45.00
N ASN A 231 -75.45 23.62 -46.20
CA ASN A 231 -76.69 24.35 -46.54
C ASN A 231 -77.90 23.49 -46.23
#